data_aaf5345b02a191133db13cec7c7be6ee
#
_entry.id   aaf5345b02a191133db13cec7c7be6ee
#
_cell.length_a   1.000
_cell.length_b   1.000
_cell.length_c   1.000
_cell.angle_alpha   90.00
_cell.angle_beta   90.00
_cell.angle_gamma   90.00
#
_symmetry.space_group_name_H-M   'P 1'
#
loop_
_entity.id
_entity.type
_entity.pdbx_description
1 polymer ?
#
loop_
_entity_poly.entity_id
_entity_poly.type
_entity_poly.pdbx_seq_one_letter_code
_entity_poly.pdbx_strand_id
1 'polypeptide(L)'
;YYTEENVRLRLEKNRYKTKAPRHLSREARLYINISTYITTGNREGFEHWAKLNNLKEAAKTFNYLSENNLLNYEDFQQHISDIENSIKATEHRIEEIGNEINTQKVIQKHCDSYRLCRKVIEAGKSAPNQKDYRSRHQAEYQLHDSLKKELQDLGVTKIPSSEKIQKKIKNLETEHVATIKEKQELQKKQKTLNIIQQNFTSLLDFSHLASHDH
;
A
#
# COMPACT_ATOMS: atom_id res chain seq x y z
N TYR A 1 -14.05 -26.42 31.97
CA TYR A 1 -13.26 -25.93 33.11
C TYR A 1 -11.79 -25.83 32.68
N TYR A 2 -11.27 -24.63 32.53
CA TYR A 2 -9.85 -24.38 32.24
C TYR A 2 -9.14 -24.24 33.59
N THR A 3 -8.51 -25.32 34.04
CA THR A 3 -7.61 -25.27 35.20
C THR A 3 -6.25 -24.73 34.76
N GLU A 4 -5.50 -24.15 35.68
CA GLU A 4 -4.14 -23.62 35.47
C GLU A 4 -3.20 -24.68 34.87
N GLU A 5 -3.42 -25.93 35.23
CA GLU A 5 -2.73 -27.13 34.76
C GLU A 5 -3.03 -27.45 33.28
N ASN A 6 -4.28 -27.26 32.83
CA ASN A 6 -4.67 -27.46 31.43
C ASN A 6 -4.12 -26.35 30.51
N VAL A 7 -3.95 -25.14 31.01
CA VAL A 7 -3.29 -24.04 30.31
C VAL A 7 -1.79 -24.30 30.19
N ARG A 8 -1.16 -24.79 31.27
CA ARG A 8 0.26 -25.18 31.30
C ARG A 8 0.56 -26.34 30.32
N LEU A 9 -0.26 -27.38 30.29
CA LEU A 9 -0.15 -28.50 29.36
C LEU A 9 -0.35 -28.11 27.89
N ARG A 10 -1.23 -27.14 27.60
CA ARG A 10 -1.39 -26.60 26.23
C ARG A 10 -0.20 -25.72 25.82
N LEU A 11 0.36 -24.95 26.73
CA LEU A 11 1.57 -24.16 26.49
C LEU A 11 2.78 -25.07 26.26
N GLU A 12 2.91 -26.17 27.03
CA GLU A 12 3.93 -27.17 26.83
C GLU A 12 3.76 -27.92 25.49
N LYS A 13 2.56 -28.34 25.11
CA LYS A 13 2.27 -28.96 23.80
C LYS A 13 2.59 -28.04 22.62
N ASN A 14 2.36 -26.73 22.74
CA ASN A 14 2.74 -25.77 21.71
C ASN A 14 4.26 -25.46 21.71
N ARG A 15 4.94 -25.57 22.86
CA ARG A 15 6.41 -25.46 22.97
C ARG A 15 7.16 -26.50 22.15
N TYR A 16 6.60 -27.68 21.96
CA TYR A 16 7.22 -28.75 21.15
C TYR A 16 7.05 -28.57 19.65
N LYS A 17 6.16 -27.70 19.20
CA LYS A 17 5.94 -27.42 17.76
C LYS A 17 6.83 -26.29 17.22
N THR A 18 7.36 -25.45 18.07
CA THR A 18 8.31 -24.40 17.69
C THR A 18 9.67 -24.70 18.32
N LYS A 19 10.60 -25.25 17.54
CA LYS A 19 12.02 -25.28 17.93
C LYS A 19 12.49 -23.83 17.99
N ALA A 20 12.42 -23.23 19.18
CA ALA A 20 13.03 -21.93 19.41
C ALA A 20 14.53 -22.00 19.12
N PRO A 21 15.10 -21.06 18.36
CA PRO A 21 16.54 -21.02 18.14
C PRO A 21 17.26 -20.88 19.48
N ARG A 22 18.26 -21.73 19.72
CA ARG A 22 18.97 -21.91 21.00
C ARG A 22 19.86 -20.73 21.44
N HIS A 23 19.92 -19.65 20.64
CA HIS A 23 20.81 -18.52 20.87
C HIS A 23 20.09 -17.16 20.78
N LEU A 24 19.07 -16.95 21.61
CA LEU A 24 18.58 -15.61 21.85
C LEU A 24 19.24 -15.08 23.14
N SER A 25 20.00 -13.99 23.01
CA SER A 25 20.51 -13.26 24.17
C SER A 25 19.34 -12.85 25.08
N ARG A 26 19.58 -12.76 26.38
CA ARG A 26 18.55 -12.41 27.38
C ARG A 26 17.89 -11.06 27.08
N GLU A 27 18.57 -10.19 26.34
CA GLU A 27 18.20 -8.83 25.98
C GLU A 27 17.27 -8.75 24.75
N ALA A 28 17.25 -9.78 23.91
CA ALA A 28 16.42 -9.83 22.69
C ALA A 28 15.02 -10.44 22.91
N ARG A 29 14.65 -10.78 24.14
CA ARG A 29 13.33 -11.34 24.43
C ARG A 29 12.33 -10.21 24.59
N LEU A 30 11.52 -9.97 23.58
CA LEU A 30 10.30 -9.17 23.71
C LEU A 30 9.33 -9.89 24.66
N TYR A 31 9.51 -9.69 25.95
CA TYR A 31 8.58 -10.16 26.97
C TYR A 31 7.47 -9.15 27.11
N ILE A 32 6.27 -9.50 26.69
CA ILE A 32 5.07 -8.74 27.09
C ILE A 32 4.78 -9.11 28.53
N ASN A 33 5.05 -8.21 29.47
CA ASN A 33 4.75 -8.42 30.88
C ASN A 33 3.24 -8.26 31.10
N ILE A 34 2.55 -9.37 31.24
CA ILE A 34 1.09 -9.45 31.35
C ILE A 34 0.57 -8.87 32.68
N SER A 35 1.44 -8.77 33.70
CA SER A 35 1.06 -8.35 35.05
C SER A 35 0.66 -6.87 35.18
N THR A 36 1.09 -6.01 34.25
CA THR A 36 0.86 -4.56 34.32
C THR A 36 -0.53 -4.11 33.84
N TYR A 37 -1.26 -4.94 33.10
CA TYR A 37 -2.64 -4.62 32.66
C TYR A 37 -3.73 -4.94 33.69
N ILE A 38 -3.37 -5.41 34.89
CA ILE A 38 -4.32 -5.94 35.87
C ILE A 38 -4.69 -4.97 36.98
N THR A 39 -4.19 -3.73 36.99
CA THR A 39 -4.27 -2.85 38.18
C THR A 39 -5.57 -2.07 38.38
N THR A 40 -6.62 -2.18 37.54
CA THR A 40 -7.78 -1.29 37.71
C THR A 40 -9.17 -1.94 37.62
N GLY A 41 -9.37 -3.20 37.95
CA GLY A 41 -10.71 -3.76 37.84
C GLY A 41 -11.05 -4.90 38.78
N ASN A 42 -11.91 -4.63 39.73
CA ASN A 42 -12.39 -5.48 40.80
C ASN A 42 -13.37 -6.58 40.31
N ARG A 43 -12.96 -7.48 39.39
CA ARG A 43 -13.74 -8.67 38.97
C ARG A 43 -12.81 -9.80 38.52
N GLU A 44 -12.74 -10.88 39.30
CA GLU A 44 -11.95 -12.10 39.04
C GLU A 44 -12.12 -12.67 37.61
N GLY A 45 -13.32 -12.62 37.06
CA GLY A 45 -13.59 -13.08 35.70
C GLY A 45 -12.98 -12.22 34.59
N PHE A 46 -12.87 -10.90 34.81
CA PHE A 46 -12.25 -9.96 33.88
C PHE A 46 -10.72 -10.13 33.87
N GLU A 47 -10.12 -10.33 35.05
CA GLU A 47 -8.67 -10.59 35.16
C GLU A 47 -8.27 -11.86 34.44
N HIS A 48 -9.05 -12.93 34.58
CA HIS A 48 -8.77 -14.19 33.91
C HIS A 48 -8.90 -14.07 32.38
N TRP A 49 -9.94 -13.36 31.91
CA TRP A 49 -10.11 -13.07 30.48
C TRP A 49 -8.98 -12.19 29.93
N ALA A 50 -8.57 -11.14 30.66
CA ALA A 50 -7.48 -10.24 30.26
C ALA A 50 -6.15 -10.99 30.19
N LYS A 51 -5.84 -11.85 31.18
CA LYS A 51 -4.64 -12.71 31.17
C LYS A 51 -4.60 -13.63 29.96
N LEU A 52 -5.73 -14.27 29.60
CA LEU A 52 -5.82 -15.15 28.45
C LEU A 52 -5.70 -14.39 27.12
N ASN A 53 -6.32 -13.22 27.02
CA ASN A 53 -6.27 -12.40 25.82
C ASN A 53 -4.85 -11.86 25.59
N ASN A 54 -4.21 -11.35 26.64
CA ASN A 54 -2.84 -10.88 26.59
C ASN A 54 -1.86 -11.99 26.20
N LEU A 55 -2.04 -13.19 26.69
CA LEU A 55 -1.23 -14.36 26.31
C LEU A 55 -1.39 -14.72 24.84
N LYS A 56 -2.59 -14.63 24.30
CA LYS A 56 -2.85 -14.86 22.87
C LYS A 56 -2.17 -13.80 22.00
N GLU A 57 -2.26 -12.53 22.39
CA GLU A 57 -1.63 -11.44 21.65
C GLU A 57 -0.09 -11.52 21.74
N ALA A 58 0.44 -11.87 22.90
CA ALA A 58 1.86 -12.13 23.08
C ALA A 58 2.37 -13.27 22.19
N ALA A 59 1.61 -14.36 22.10
CA ALA A 59 1.94 -15.49 21.23
C ALA A 59 1.91 -15.10 19.74
N LYS A 60 0.92 -14.32 19.32
CA LYS A 60 0.83 -13.79 17.94
C LYS A 60 2.02 -12.87 17.62
N THR A 61 2.35 -11.97 18.53
CA THR A 61 3.50 -11.06 18.40
C THR A 61 4.80 -11.84 18.25
N PHE A 62 5.01 -12.82 19.13
CA PHE A 62 6.22 -13.66 19.08
C PHE A 62 6.31 -14.46 17.76
N ASN A 63 5.20 -15.06 17.34
CA ASN A 63 5.16 -15.79 16.06
C ASN A 63 5.48 -14.87 14.89
N TYR A 64 4.88 -13.69 14.83
CA TYR A 64 5.15 -12.70 13.79
C TYR A 64 6.63 -12.30 13.75
N LEU A 65 7.21 -11.96 14.90
CA LEU A 65 8.62 -11.57 15.00
C LEU A 65 9.56 -12.72 14.60
N SER A 66 9.25 -13.94 15.02
CA SER A 66 10.04 -15.13 14.70
C SER A 66 9.96 -15.49 13.21
N GLU A 67 8.77 -15.45 12.62
CA GLU A 67 8.55 -15.74 11.19
C GLU A 67 9.24 -14.72 10.28
N ASN A 68 9.37 -13.48 10.71
CA ASN A 68 10.04 -12.41 9.98
C ASN A 68 11.50 -12.18 10.39
N ASN A 69 12.07 -13.02 11.28
CA ASN A 69 13.43 -12.89 11.84
C ASN A 69 13.69 -11.52 12.52
N LEU A 70 12.68 -10.94 13.15
CA LEU A 70 12.71 -9.62 13.81
C LEU A 70 12.91 -9.75 15.33
N LEU A 71 13.76 -10.66 15.77
CA LEU A 71 14.00 -10.92 17.19
C LEU A 71 14.98 -9.95 17.83
N ASN A 72 15.66 -9.14 17.04
CA ASN A 72 16.51 -8.04 17.45
C ASN A 72 15.77 -6.72 17.27
N TYR A 73 15.94 -5.79 18.21
CA TYR A 73 15.27 -4.48 18.17
C TYR A 73 15.72 -3.62 16.99
N GLU A 74 16.99 -3.67 16.62
CA GLU A 74 17.53 -2.93 15.47
C GLU A 74 16.91 -3.43 14.15
N ASP A 75 16.85 -4.76 13.97
CA ASP A 75 16.21 -5.37 12.80
C ASP A 75 14.72 -5.04 12.74
N PHE A 76 14.05 -4.98 13.90
CA PHE A 76 12.65 -4.58 13.98
C PHE A 76 12.43 -3.12 13.56
N GLN A 77 13.27 -2.19 14.04
CA GLN A 77 13.20 -0.78 13.65
C GLN A 77 13.51 -0.59 12.16
N GLN A 78 14.51 -1.31 11.65
CA GLN A 78 14.83 -1.29 10.22
C GLN A 78 13.64 -1.77 9.38
N HIS A 79 12.99 -2.85 9.79
CA HIS A 79 11.83 -3.39 9.09
C HIS A 79 10.65 -2.41 9.08
N ILE A 80 10.40 -1.67 10.17
CA ILE A 80 9.40 -0.59 10.20
C ILE A 80 9.74 0.47 9.15
N SER A 81 11.00 0.93 9.14
CA SER A 81 11.47 1.94 8.19
C SER A 81 11.33 1.46 6.74
N ASP A 82 11.66 0.19 6.46
CA ASP A 82 11.53 -0.40 5.12
C ASP A 82 10.07 -0.46 4.65
N ILE A 83 9.14 -0.83 5.54
CA ILE A 83 7.71 -0.82 5.23
C ILE A 83 7.20 0.61 4.98
N GLU A 84 7.62 1.59 5.77
CA GLU A 84 7.26 3.01 5.55
C GLU A 84 7.78 3.55 4.22
N ASN A 85 9.03 3.23 3.88
CA ASN A 85 9.62 3.61 2.61
C ASN A 85 8.90 2.93 1.44
N SER A 86 8.53 1.66 1.60
CA SER A 86 7.76 0.93 0.59
C SER A 86 6.37 1.53 0.38
N ILE A 87 5.69 1.97 1.45
CA ILE A 87 4.40 2.67 1.34
C ILE A 87 4.56 3.97 0.56
N LYS A 88 5.57 4.79 0.89
CA LYS A 88 5.84 6.06 0.17
C LYS A 88 6.14 5.83 -1.31
N ALA A 89 6.97 4.82 -1.62
CA ALA A 89 7.28 4.46 -3.00
C ALA A 89 6.03 4.01 -3.77
N THR A 90 5.17 3.22 -3.12
CA THR A 90 3.91 2.75 -3.72
C THR A 90 2.92 3.91 -3.92
N GLU A 91 2.86 4.87 -3.00
CA GLU A 91 2.06 6.10 -3.13
C GLU A 91 2.51 6.94 -4.33
N HIS A 92 3.80 7.16 -4.48
CA HIS A 92 4.36 7.86 -5.63
C HIS A 92 4.03 7.14 -6.94
N ARG A 93 4.14 5.79 -6.95
CA ARG A 93 3.79 4.99 -8.14
C ARG A 93 2.32 5.09 -8.50
N ILE A 94 1.41 5.11 -7.53
CA ILE A 94 -0.03 5.32 -7.76
C ILE A 94 -0.28 6.68 -8.42
N GLU A 95 0.39 7.73 -7.95
CA GLU A 95 0.28 9.09 -8.51
C GLU A 95 0.80 9.14 -9.95
N GLU A 96 1.97 8.55 -10.22
CA GLU A 96 2.54 8.47 -11.57
C GLU A 96 1.59 7.77 -12.55
N ILE A 97 1.08 6.59 -12.18
CA ILE A 97 0.14 5.84 -13.01
C ILE A 97 -1.14 6.65 -13.24
N GLY A 98 -1.66 7.31 -12.20
CA GLY A 98 -2.84 8.19 -12.31
C GLY A 98 -2.63 9.33 -13.31
N ASN A 99 -1.48 9.99 -13.25
CA ASN A 99 -1.10 11.05 -14.18
C ASN A 99 -0.94 10.51 -15.61
N GLU A 100 -0.36 9.31 -15.77
CA GLU A 100 -0.22 8.70 -17.08
C GLU A 100 -1.58 8.31 -17.68
N ILE A 101 -2.52 7.77 -16.88
CA ILE A 101 -3.89 7.48 -17.31
C ILE A 101 -4.56 8.76 -17.82
N ASN A 102 -4.46 9.87 -17.08
CA ASN A 102 -5.03 11.15 -17.46
C ASN A 102 -4.43 11.66 -18.79
N THR A 103 -3.12 11.58 -18.93
CA THR A 103 -2.42 11.96 -20.17
C THR A 103 -2.90 11.11 -21.35
N GLN A 104 -3.03 9.79 -21.19
CA GLN A 104 -3.52 8.91 -22.24
C GLN A 104 -4.99 9.21 -22.62
N LYS A 105 -5.84 9.59 -21.68
CA LYS A 105 -7.23 10.02 -21.92
C LYS A 105 -7.28 11.34 -22.71
N VAL A 106 -6.39 12.28 -22.41
CA VAL A 106 -6.26 13.54 -23.19
C VAL A 106 -5.79 13.23 -24.61
N ILE A 107 -4.75 12.40 -24.78
CA ILE A 107 -4.26 11.97 -26.09
C ILE A 107 -5.39 11.29 -26.88
N GLN A 108 -6.18 10.43 -26.25
CA GLN A 108 -7.32 9.77 -26.90
C GLN A 108 -8.31 10.79 -27.45
N LYS A 109 -8.73 11.74 -26.61
CA LYS A 109 -9.67 12.81 -27.00
C LYS A 109 -9.13 13.64 -28.17
N HIS A 110 -7.85 14.05 -28.10
CA HIS A 110 -7.22 14.85 -29.17
C HIS A 110 -7.09 14.03 -30.47
N CYS A 111 -6.70 12.76 -30.39
CA CYS A 111 -6.63 11.87 -31.56
C CYS A 111 -7.99 11.66 -32.21
N ASP A 112 -9.07 11.52 -31.44
CA ASP A 112 -10.41 11.32 -32.00
C ASP A 112 -10.91 12.61 -32.69
N SER A 113 -10.72 13.77 -32.06
CA SER A 113 -11.03 15.07 -32.66
C SER A 113 -10.19 15.35 -33.91
N TYR A 114 -8.89 15.03 -33.90
CA TYR A 114 -8.01 15.14 -35.05
C TYR A 114 -8.49 14.29 -36.22
N ARG A 115 -8.92 13.05 -35.99
CA ARG A 115 -9.45 12.17 -37.03
C ARG A 115 -10.73 12.72 -37.67
N LEU A 116 -11.61 13.35 -36.86
CA LEU A 116 -12.80 14.01 -37.36
C LEU A 116 -12.47 15.21 -38.25
N CYS A 117 -11.58 16.09 -37.80
CA CYS A 117 -11.13 17.25 -38.57
C CYS A 117 -10.43 16.80 -39.85
N ARG A 118 -9.61 15.77 -39.80
CA ARG A 118 -8.92 15.21 -40.95
C ARG A 118 -9.89 14.73 -42.05
N LYS A 119 -11.00 14.08 -41.66
CA LYS A 119 -12.04 13.69 -42.65
C LYS A 119 -12.63 14.88 -43.38
N VAL A 120 -12.88 15.99 -42.68
CA VAL A 120 -13.38 17.24 -43.27
C VAL A 120 -12.35 17.82 -44.25
N ILE A 121 -11.07 17.84 -43.86
CA ILE A 121 -9.99 18.34 -44.71
C ILE A 121 -9.81 17.48 -45.96
N GLU A 122 -9.87 16.16 -45.81
CA GLU A 122 -9.78 15.22 -46.96
C GLU A 122 -10.97 15.41 -47.91
N ALA A 123 -12.19 15.58 -47.40
CA ALA A 123 -13.36 15.89 -48.24
C ALA A 123 -13.20 17.24 -48.98
N GLY A 124 -12.58 18.24 -48.33
CA GLY A 124 -12.29 19.52 -48.97
C GLY A 124 -11.34 19.46 -50.17
N LYS A 125 -10.42 18.48 -50.20
CA LYS A 125 -9.50 18.27 -51.30
C LYS A 125 -10.23 17.82 -52.57
N SER A 126 -11.38 17.13 -52.44
CA SER A 126 -12.20 16.63 -53.53
C SER A 126 -13.40 17.55 -53.84
N ALA A 127 -13.53 18.68 -53.15
CA ALA A 127 -14.64 19.62 -53.32
C ALA A 127 -14.50 20.42 -54.64
N PRO A 128 -15.59 20.65 -55.40
CA PRO A 128 -15.57 21.41 -56.65
C PRO A 128 -15.03 22.84 -56.48
N ASN A 129 -15.33 23.50 -55.33
CA ASN A 129 -14.81 24.80 -54.97
C ASN A 129 -14.09 24.71 -53.61
N GLN A 130 -12.82 24.43 -53.66
CA GLN A 130 -12.00 24.23 -52.44
C GLN A 130 -11.88 25.51 -51.57
N LYS A 131 -11.88 26.69 -52.17
CA LYS A 131 -11.79 27.97 -51.42
C LYS A 131 -13.06 28.20 -50.58
N ASP A 132 -14.21 28.02 -51.18
CA ASP A 132 -15.50 28.18 -50.55
C ASP A 132 -15.71 27.10 -49.45
N TYR A 133 -15.36 25.85 -49.77
CA TYR A 133 -15.39 24.76 -48.79
C TYR A 133 -14.51 25.06 -47.57
N ARG A 134 -13.26 25.50 -47.76
CA ARG A 134 -12.33 25.87 -46.70
C ARG A 134 -12.84 27.05 -45.88
N SER A 135 -13.48 28.04 -46.52
CA SER A 135 -14.08 29.19 -45.79
C SER A 135 -15.23 28.74 -44.86
N ARG A 136 -16.09 27.81 -45.33
CA ARG A 136 -17.17 27.26 -44.50
C ARG A 136 -16.71 26.37 -43.36
N HIS A 137 -15.55 25.72 -43.50
CA HIS A 137 -14.98 24.79 -42.53
C HIS A 137 -13.71 25.34 -41.85
N GLN A 138 -13.59 26.66 -41.78
CA GLN A 138 -12.40 27.31 -41.25
C GLN A 138 -12.08 26.86 -39.81
N ALA A 139 -13.10 26.63 -38.99
CA ALA A 139 -12.95 26.18 -37.61
C ALA A 139 -12.29 24.80 -37.49
N GLU A 140 -12.70 23.86 -38.37
CA GLU A 140 -12.15 22.49 -38.40
C GLU A 140 -10.69 22.49 -38.87
N TYR A 141 -10.33 23.36 -39.83
CA TYR A 141 -8.94 23.53 -40.25
C TYR A 141 -8.06 24.08 -39.15
N GLN A 142 -8.53 25.12 -38.44
CA GLN A 142 -7.80 25.70 -37.30
C GLN A 142 -7.67 24.69 -36.17
N LEU A 143 -8.74 23.99 -35.82
CA LEU A 143 -8.73 22.95 -34.79
C LEU A 143 -7.77 21.81 -35.13
N HIS A 144 -7.74 21.36 -36.38
CA HIS A 144 -6.80 20.34 -36.86
C HIS A 144 -5.36 20.75 -36.62
N ASP A 145 -4.99 22.00 -36.96
CA ASP A 145 -3.62 22.48 -36.80
C ASP A 145 -3.24 22.66 -35.32
N SER A 146 -4.18 23.14 -34.49
CA SER A 146 -4.00 23.20 -33.03
C SER A 146 -3.79 21.82 -32.43
N LEU A 147 -4.68 20.86 -32.73
CA LEU A 147 -4.59 19.48 -32.22
C LEU A 147 -3.32 18.79 -32.68
N LYS A 148 -2.84 19.04 -33.89
CA LYS A 148 -1.57 18.50 -34.38
C LYS A 148 -0.41 19.01 -33.51
N LYS A 149 -0.39 20.28 -33.15
CA LYS A 149 0.63 20.87 -32.31
C LYS A 149 0.54 20.33 -30.90
N GLU A 150 -0.64 20.29 -30.29
CA GLU A 150 -0.87 19.76 -28.94
C GLU A 150 -0.45 18.28 -28.82
N LEU A 151 -0.74 17.46 -29.84
CA LEU A 151 -0.31 16.07 -29.88
C LEU A 151 1.21 15.95 -29.99
N GLN A 152 1.88 16.84 -30.74
CA GLN A 152 3.33 16.87 -30.83
C GLN A 152 3.95 17.27 -29.47
N ASP A 153 3.38 18.25 -28.79
CA ASP A 153 3.83 18.68 -27.45
C ASP A 153 3.66 17.55 -26.42
N LEU A 154 2.65 16.69 -26.60
CA LEU A 154 2.46 15.46 -25.81
C LEU A 154 3.35 14.28 -26.27
N GLY A 155 4.29 14.50 -27.21
CA GLY A 155 5.22 13.47 -27.71
C GLY A 155 4.61 12.49 -28.72
N VAL A 156 3.41 12.77 -29.25
CA VAL A 156 2.74 11.91 -30.23
C VAL A 156 3.19 12.28 -31.65
N THR A 157 4.17 11.60 -32.18
CA THR A 157 4.69 11.81 -33.56
C THR A 157 3.83 11.15 -34.64
N LYS A 158 3.20 10.04 -34.31
CA LYS A 158 2.26 9.30 -35.19
C LYS A 158 0.96 9.06 -34.45
N ILE A 159 -0.17 9.42 -35.10
CA ILE A 159 -1.49 9.21 -34.49
C ILE A 159 -1.73 7.72 -34.27
N PRO A 160 -1.77 7.24 -33.01
CA PRO A 160 -1.99 5.83 -32.71
C PRO A 160 -3.44 5.43 -33.01
N SER A 161 -3.68 4.13 -33.22
CA SER A 161 -5.07 3.64 -33.37
C SER A 161 -5.82 3.78 -32.03
N SER A 162 -7.16 3.97 -32.11
CA SER A 162 -8.00 4.08 -30.89
C SER A 162 -7.85 2.86 -29.99
N GLU A 163 -7.78 1.67 -30.60
CA GLU A 163 -7.58 0.39 -29.89
C GLU A 163 -6.27 0.34 -29.10
N LYS A 164 -5.17 0.87 -29.66
CA LYS A 164 -3.87 0.92 -28.98
C LYS A 164 -3.93 1.81 -27.74
N ILE A 165 -4.57 2.98 -27.85
CA ILE A 165 -4.72 3.90 -26.73
C ILE A 165 -5.59 3.27 -25.65
N GLN A 166 -6.74 2.69 -26.03
CA GLN A 166 -7.65 2.02 -25.10
C GLN A 166 -6.98 0.86 -24.38
N LYS A 167 -6.20 0.03 -25.10
CA LYS A 167 -5.45 -1.06 -24.51
C LYS A 167 -4.42 -0.54 -23.51
N LYS A 168 -3.71 0.56 -23.84
CA LYS A 168 -2.75 1.18 -22.91
C LYS A 168 -3.45 1.69 -21.65
N ILE A 169 -4.57 2.41 -21.79
CA ILE A 169 -5.37 2.90 -20.65
C ILE A 169 -5.82 1.72 -19.77
N LYS A 170 -6.37 0.67 -20.35
CA LYS A 170 -6.83 -0.52 -19.62
C LYS A 170 -5.70 -1.20 -18.84
N ASN A 171 -4.51 -1.31 -19.45
CA ASN A 171 -3.34 -1.89 -18.77
C ASN A 171 -2.93 -1.03 -17.57
N LEU A 172 -2.86 0.30 -17.75
CA LEU A 172 -2.54 1.24 -16.66
C LEU A 172 -3.59 1.22 -15.55
N GLU A 173 -4.87 1.13 -15.88
CA GLU A 173 -5.95 1.00 -14.88
C GLU A 173 -5.83 -0.31 -14.09
N THR A 174 -5.44 -1.40 -14.76
CA THR A 174 -5.19 -2.69 -14.09
C THR A 174 -3.99 -2.60 -13.14
N GLU A 175 -2.88 -1.99 -13.61
CA GLU A 175 -1.69 -1.75 -12.79
C GLU A 175 -2.02 -0.85 -11.61
N HIS A 176 -2.77 0.23 -11.81
CA HIS A 176 -3.21 1.15 -10.75
C HIS A 176 -3.96 0.44 -9.63
N VAL A 177 -4.92 -0.43 -9.99
CA VAL A 177 -5.68 -1.22 -9.01
C VAL A 177 -4.79 -2.21 -8.27
N ALA A 178 -3.83 -2.85 -8.96
CA ALA A 178 -2.88 -3.78 -8.33
C ALA A 178 -1.98 -3.05 -7.32
N THR A 179 -1.46 -1.87 -7.68
CA THR A 179 -0.59 -1.06 -6.82
C THR A 179 -1.35 -0.52 -5.60
N ILE A 180 -2.63 -0.17 -5.74
CA ILE A 180 -3.49 0.21 -4.60
C ILE A 180 -3.65 -0.96 -3.61
N LYS A 181 -3.85 -2.19 -4.11
CA LYS A 181 -3.95 -3.37 -3.26
C LYS A 181 -2.64 -3.65 -2.52
N GLU A 182 -1.51 -3.52 -3.20
CA GLU A 182 -0.18 -3.65 -2.60
C GLU A 182 0.00 -2.64 -1.45
N LYS A 183 -0.34 -1.36 -1.68
CA LYS A 183 -0.34 -0.34 -0.61
C LYS A 183 -1.19 -0.74 0.58
N GLN A 184 -2.40 -1.27 0.35
CA GLN A 184 -3.28 -1.71 1.43
C GLN A 184 -2.68 -2.85 2.26
N GLU A 185 -2.00 -3.80 1.63
CA GLU A 185 -1.31 -4.88 2.35
C GLU A 185 -0.11 -4.37 3.16
N LEU A 186 0.67 -3.43 2.60
CA LEU A 186 1.76 -2.77 3.33
C LEU A 186 1.23 -1.99 4.55
N GLN A 187 0.12 -1.28 4.40
CA GLN A 187 -0.52 -0.55 5.51
C GLN A 187 -1.06 -1.48 6.61
N LYS A 188 -1.54 -2.69 6.25
CA LYS A 188 -1.92 -3.69 7.25
C LYS A 188 -0.71 -4.18 8.04
N LYS A 189 0.41 -4.44 7.35
CA LYS A 189 1.68 -4.81 7.98
C LYS A 189 2.17 -3.70 8.92
N GLN A 190 2.16 -2.44 8.47
CA GLN A 190 2.53 -1.28 9.27
C GLN A 190 1.69 -1.17 10.55
N LYS A 191 0.36 -1.34 10.45
CA LYS A 191 -0.52 -1.34 11.63
C LYS A 191 -0.14 -2.42 12.64
N THR A 192 0.20 -3.62 12.18
CA THR A 192 0.65 -4.71 13.04
C THR A 192 1.96 -4.35 13.75
N LEU A 193 2.93 -3.81 12.99
CA LEU A 193 4.22 -3.37 13.56
C LEU A 193 4.05 -2.23 14.58
N ASN A 194 3.18 -1.27 14.32
CA ASN A 194 2.90 -0.17 15.24
C ASN A 194 2.30 -0.67 16.57
N ILE A 195 1.41 -1.66 16.52
CA ILE A 195 0.86 -2.28 17.74
C ILE A 195 1.98 -2.98 18.53
N ILE A 196 2.86 -3.72 17.84
CA ILE A 196 4.00 -4.38 18.45
C ILE A 196 4.94 -3.34 19.09
N GLN A 197 5.23 -2.25 18.41
CA GLN A 197 6.08 -1.16 18.89
C GLN A 197 5.49 -0.47 20.12
N GLN A 198 4.19 -0.18 20.11
CA GLN A 198 3.50 0.42 21.28
C GLN A 198 3.57 -0.50 22.50
N ASN A 199 3.34 -1.79 22.31
CA ASN A 199 3.47 -2.78 23.38
C ASN A 199 4.89 -2.81 23.95
N PHE A 200 5.91 -2.69 23.09
CA PHE A 200 7.31 -2.66 23.49
C PHE A 200 7.67 -1.40 24.29
N THR A 201 7.26 -0.21 23.83
CA THR A 201 7.52 1.07 24.51
C THR A 201 6.88 1.08 25.90
N SER A 202 5.65 0.60 26.02
CA SER A 202 4.96 0.49 27.31
C SER A 202 5.73 -0.38 28.33
N LEU A 203 6.41 -1.42 27.85
CA LEU A 203 7.21 -2.30 28.71
C LEU A 203 8.51 -1.65 29.21
N LEU A 204 9.16 -0.85 28.36
CA LEU A 204 10.37 -0.13 28.74
C LEU A 204 10.08 0.96 29.81
N ASP A 205 8.98 1.69 29.64
CA ASP A 205 8.57 2.73 30.60
C ASP A 205 8.28 2.14 32.01
N PHE A 206 7.68 0.96 32.08
CA PHE A 206 7.43 0.26 33.35
C PHE A 206 8.70 -0.27 34.00
N SER A 207 9.71 -0.70 33.24
CA SER A 207 10.97 -1.17 33.78
C SER A 207 11.75 -0.03 34.45
N HIS A 208 11.65 1.19 33.95
CA HIS A 208 12.26 2.39 34.56
C HIS A 208 11.55 2.82 35.84
N LEU A 209 10.23 2.70 35.93
CA LEU A 209 9.48 3.02 37.17
C LEU A 209 9.76 2.03 38.31
N ALA A 210 9.89 0.74 37.97
CA ALA A 210 10.19 -0.30 38.99
C ALA A 210 11.64 -0.27 39.52
N SER A 211 12.56 0.43 38.85
CA SER A 211 13.96 0.57 39.30
C SER A 211 14.19 1.79 40.21
N HIS A 212 13.19 2.65 40.40
CA HIS A 212 13.28 3.83 41.26
C HIS A 212 12.70 3.62 42.68
N ASP A 213 12.13 2.46 42.98
CA ASP A 213 11.53 2.12 44.28
C ASP A 213 12.43 1.20 45.14
N HIS A 214 13.75 1.25 44.99
CA HIS A 214 14.72 0.57 45.88
C HIS A 214 15.78 1.52 46.38
#